data_3f6c4eafd9c684246901e5907446775e
#
_entry.id   3f6c4eafd9c684246901e5907446775e
#
_cell.length_a   1.000
_cell.length_b   1.000
_cell.length_c   1.000
_cell.angle_alpha   90.00
_cell.angle_beta   90.00
_cell.angle_gamma   90.00
#
_symmetry.space_group_name_H-M   'P 1'
#
loop_
_entity.id
_entity.type
_entity.pdbx_description
1 polymer ?
#
loop_
_entity_poly.entity_id
_entity_poly.type
_entity_poly.pdbx_seq_one_letter_code
_entity_poly.pdbx_strand_id
1 'polypeptide(L)'
;MKKANFLMRCFVWSVSGILLAMLITGCGFLGSSVSSAPPALKGVFMDGPVGGINYATPSQKGVTKADGVFEYRAGETVAFSVGELALGSAAGKPVVTVLDLVPDAKDASDQRVVNICVLLQTLDQDGNPANGILISEQAASFVTKYGKETNFNKNVRAFSFDAGLRSVMAELNNVDAFGETPRAVVAGKIAQKHLEETLAALKK
;
A
#
# COMPACT_ATOMS: atom_id res chain seq x y z
N MET A 1 -46.07 31.03 -20.44
CA MET A 1 -46.19 32.45 -20.07
C MET A 1 -45.47 32.57 -18.73
N LYS A 2 -44.40 33.27 -18.53
CA LYS A 2 -43.92 34.62 -18.76
C LYS A 2 -42.38 34.60 -18.78
N LYS A 3 -41.83 35.31 -19.75
CA LYS A 3 -40.41 35.72 -19.87
C LYS A 3 -40.15 36.83 -18.86
N ALA A 4 -38.95 36.90 -18.33
CA ALA A 4 -38.36 38.13 -17.82
C ALA A 4 -36.84 38.13 -18.08
N ASN A 5 -36.47 38.94 -19.07
CA ASN A 5 -35.12 39.42 -19.32
C ASN A 5 -34.75 40.39 -18.20
N PHE A 6 -33.47 40.39 -17.79
CA PHE A 6 -32.89 41.59 -17.13
C PHE A 6 -31.48 41.85 -17.63
N LEU A 7 -31.41 43.09 -18.10
CA LEU A 7 -30.43 43.79 -18.86
C LEU A 7 -29.03 43.97 -18.16
N MET A 8 -28.07 43.87 -19.00
CA MET A 8 -26.75 44.45 -19.08
C MET A 8 -26.68 45.91 -18.55
N ARG A 9 -25.77 46.18 -17.63
CA ARG A 9 -25.31 47.56 -17.38
C ARG A 9 -23.79 47.59 -17.44
N CYS A 10 -23.29 48.05 -18.62
CA CYS A 10 -21.97 48.58 -18.79
C CYS A 10 -21.82 49.83 -17.94
N PHE A 11 -20.74 49.99 -17.20
CA PHE A 11 -20.28 51.26 -16.67
C PHE A 11 -18.87 51.48 -17.15
N VAL A 12 -18.80 52.33 -18.15
CA VAL A 12 -17.55 52.93 -18.65
C VAL A 12 -17.26 54.15 -17.75
N TRP A 13 -16.10 54.22 -17.17
CA TRP A 13 -15.50 55.49 -16.71
C TRP A 13 -14.11 55.62 -17.22
N SER A 14 -13.93 56.67 -17.97
CA SER A 14 -12.73 57.10 -18.65
C SER A 14 -11.99 58.17 -17.84
N VAL A 15 -10.66 58.10 -17.98
CA VAL A 15 -9.68 59.21 -18.07
C VAL A 15 -9.32 59.98 -16.79
N SER A 16 -8.10 59.91 -16.38
CA SER A 16 -7.04 60.93 -16.52
C SER A 16 -5.80 60.59 -15.70
N GLY A 17 -4.74 60.43 -16.31
CA GLY A 17 -3.37 60.73 -16.26
C GLY A 17 -2.78 61.35 -15.00
N ILE A 18 -1.70 60.76 -14.52
CA ILE A 18 -0.51 61.48 -14.05
C ILE A 18 0.66 60.47 -14.16
N LEU A 19 1.62 60.89 -14.97
CA LEU A 19 2.94 60.26 -15.13
C LEU A 19 3.78 60.60 -13.90
N LEU A 20 4.17 59.63 -13.10
CA LEU A 20 5.25 59.78 -12.12
C LEU A 20 6.23 58.62 -12.25
N ALA A 21 7.32 58.88 -12.93
CA ALA A 21 8.48 58.02 -13.01
C ALA A 21 9.14 57.96 -11.61
N MET A 22 9.13 56.80 -10.97
CA MET A 22 10.07 56.46 -9.90
C MET A 22 10.87 55.23 -10.32
N LEU A 23 12.12 55.52 -10.68
CA LEU A 23 13.21 54.56 -10.77
C LEU A 23 13.43 53.97 -9.36
N ILE A 24 13.04 52.74 -9.15
CA ILE A 24 13.52 51.94 -8.03
C ILE A 24 14.28 50.74 -8.61
N THR A 25 15.57 50.95 -8.80
CA THR A 25 16.58 49.91 -8.89
C THR A 25 16.64 49.21 -7.55
N GLY A 26 15.97 48.08 -7.44
CA GLY A 26 16.00 47.18 -6.32
C GLY A 26 15.90 45.74 -6.80
N CYS A 27 16.96 45.26 -7.46
CA CYS A 27 17.09 43.88 -7.84
C CYS A 27 17.39 43.04 -6.57
N GLY A 28 16.37 42.83 -5.76
CA GLY A 28 16.38 41.83 -4.71
C GLY A 28 16.13 40.50 -5.35
N PHE A 29 17.17 39.81 -5.80
CA PHE A 29 17.14 38.42 -6.18
C PHE A 29 16.88 37.61 -4.89
N LEU A 30 15.60 37.49 -4.52
CA LEU A 30 15.16 36.50 -3.55
C LEU A 30 15.39 35.12 -4.20
N GLY A 31 16.57 34.58 -3.96
CA GLY A 31 16.88 33.20 -4.27
C GLY A 31 15.88 32.31 -3.54
N SER A 32 14.79 31.92 -4.22
CA SER A 32 13.97 30.81 -3.77
C SER A 32 14.89 29.61 -3.73
N SER A 33 15.37 29.26 -2.53
CA SER A 33 15.98 27.96 -2.29
C SER A 33 14.89 26.92 -2.58
N VAL A 34 14.89 26.41 -3.80
CA VAL A 34 14.13 25.21 -4.15
C VAL A 34 14.80 24.10 -3.35
N SER A 35 14.27 23.85 -2.14
CA SER A 35 14.62 22.65 -1.38
C SER A 35 14.13 21.48 -2.18
N SER A 36 14.98 20.92 -3.05
CA SER A 36 14.66 19.67 -3.73
C SER A 36 14.51 18.59 -2.66
N ALA A 37 13.31 18.03 -2.58
CA ALA A 37 13.08 16.93 -1.67
C ALA A 37 14.08 15.80 -1.95
N PRO A 38 14.58 15.09 -0.91
CA PRO A 38 15.50 13.97 -1.08
C PRO A 38 14.98 12.97 -2.11
N PRO A 39 15.86 12.35 -2.92
CA PRO A 39 15.44 11.37 -3.91
C PRO A 39 14.71 10.19 -3.26
N ALA A 40 13.76 9.61 -3.96
CA ALA A 40 13.10 8.39 -3.54
C ALA A 40 14.11 7.22 -3.57
N LEU A 41 14.12 6.43 -2.52
CA LEU A 41 14.84 5.17 -2.39
C LEU A 41 13.90 4.03 -2.73
N LYS A 42 14.46 2.86 -3.06
CA LYS A 42 13.70 1.64 -3.31
C LYS A 42 13.93 0.64 -2.20
N GLY A 43 12.87 -0.01 -1.78
CA GLY A 43 12.89 -1.16 -0.90
C GLY A 43 12.11 -2.31 -1.52
N VAL A 44 12.27 -3.51 -0.98
CA VAL A 44 11.53 -4.72 -1.36
C VAL A 44 10.77 -5.23 -0.15
N PHE A 45 9.48 -5.54 -0.31
CA PHE A 45 8.68 -6.18 0.72
C PHE A 45 8.69 -7.70 0.53
N MET A 46 9.00 -8.44 1.63
CA MET A 46 9.38 -9.84 1.58
C MET A 46 8.57 -10.75 2.54
N ASP A 47 7.95 -11.74 1.95
CA ASP A 47 7.62 -13.09 2.40
C ASP A 47 7.83 -14.00 1.17
N GLY A 48 9.11 -14.11 0.67
CA GLY A 48 9.36 -14.05 -0.76
C GLY A 48 9.06 -12.62 -1.27
N PRO A 49 9.44 -12.20 -2.48
CA PRO A 49 8.99 -10.92 -3.03
C PRO A 49 7.47 -10.85 -3.09
N VAL A 50 6.85 -9.79 -2.53
CA VAL A 50 5.38 -9.64 -2.50
C VAL A 50 4.94 -8.48 -3.38
N GLY A 51 4.35 -8.80 -4.53
CA GLY A 51 3.76 -7.85 -5.46
C GLY A 51 2.25 -7.69 -5.28
N GLY A 52 1.71 -6.56 -5.77
CA GLY A 52 0.26 -6.32 -5.81
C GLY A 52 -0.35 -5.81 -4.50
N ILE A 53 0.45 -5.45 -3.50
CA ILE A 53 -0.05 -4.84 -2.26
C ILE A 53 0.17 -3.32 -2.25
N ASN A 54 -0.72 -2.60 -1.59
CA ASN A 54 -0.58 -1.15 -1.44
C ASN A 54 0.52 -0.81 -0.45
N TYR A 55 1.26 0.27 -0.74
CA TYR A 55 2.15 0.90 0.22
C TYR A 55 1.89 2.42 0.27
N ALA A 56 2.12 3.01 1.42
CA ALA A 56 2.02 4.45 1.63
C ALA A 56 3.07 4.93 2.62
N THR A 57 3.73 6.04 2.26
CA THR A 57 4.62 6.82 3.12
C THR A 57 4.12 8.27 3.16
N PRO A 58 4.67 9.16 4.00
CA PRO A 58 4.36 10.58 3.94
C PRO A 58 4.56 11.22 2.56
N SER A 59 5.48 10.72 1.73
CA SER A 59 5.82 11.31 0.43
C SER A 59 5.53 10.44 -0.79
N GLN A 60 5.30 9.14 -0.61
CA GLN A 60 5.12 8.16 -1.69
C GLN A 60 3.90 7.28 -1.42
N LYS A 61 3.24 6.84 -2.46
CA LYS A 61 2.19 5.82 -2.40
C LYS A 61 2.12 5.06 -3.72
N GLY A 62 1.73 3.82 -3.65
CA GLY A 62 1.58 3.00 -4.85
C GLY A 62 1.22 1.56 -4.51
N VAL A 63 1.46 0.69 -5.48
CA VAL A 63 1.32 -0.76 -5.37
C VAL A 63 2.69 -1.37 -5.58
N THR A 64 3.06 -2.37 -4.78
CA THR A 64 4.35 -3.06 -4.94
C THR A 64 4.38 -3.77 -6.30
N LYS A 65 5.53 -3.71 -6.97
CA LYS A 65 5.75 -4.41 -8.23
C LYS A 65 5.80 -5.93 -8.01
N ALA A 66 5.76 -6.72 -9.08
CA ALA A 66 5.83 -8.18 -8.98
C ALA A 66 7.07 -8.70 -8.23
N ASP A 67 8.16 -7.94 -8.25
CA ASP A 67 9.39 -8.19 -7.48
C ASP A 67 9.38 -7.62 -6.04
N GLY A 68 8.22 -7.18 -5.55
CA GLY A 68 8.03 -6.62 -4.22
C GLY A 68 8.50 -5.17 -4.04
N VAL A 69 8.96 -4.51 -5.10
CA VAL A 69 9.56 -3.16 -5.00
C VAL A 69 8.53 -2.10 -4.64
N PHE A 70 8.87 -1.28 -3.65
CA PHE A 70 8.18 -0.05 -3.24
C PHE A 70 9.15 1.13 -3.15
N GLU A 71 8.63 2.36 -3.02
CA GLU A 71 9.43 3.58 -2.94
C GLU A 71 9.20 4.29 -1.60
N TYR A 72 10.27 4.87 -1.04
CA TYR A 72 10.26 5.60 0.23
C TYR A 72 11.37 6.65 0.24
N ARG A 73 11.34 7.57 1.21
CA ARG A 73 12.48 8.45 1.49
C ARG A 73 13.11 8.10 2.83
N ALA A 74 14.37 8.43 2.99
CA ALA A 74 15.11 8.18 4.24
C ALA A 74 14.36 8.76 5.44
N GLY A 75 14.19 7.95 6.49
CA GLY A 75 13.50 8.33 7.73
C GLY A 75 11.98 8.20 7.69
N GLU A 76 11.37 7.84 6.56
CA GLU A 76 9.92 7.61 6.48
C GLU A 76 9.52 6.24 7.03
N THR A 77 8.31 6.17 7.54
CA THR A 77 7.60 4.91 7.82
C THR A 77 6.79 4.54 6.59
N VAL A 78 6.77 3.26 6.25
CA VAL A 78 5.97 2.69 5.16
C VAL A 78 4.87 1.83 5.76
N ALA A 79 3.63 2.16 5.45
CA ALA A 79 2.46 1.33 5.77
C ALA A 79 2.13 0.43 4.57
N PHE A 80 1.76 -0.83 4.83
CA PHE A 80 1.36 -1.80 3.82
C PHE A 80 -0.06 -2.26 4.04
N SER A 81 -0.79 -2.52 2.95
CA SER A 81 -2.16 -3.07 3.00
C SER A 81 -2.48 -3.91 1.76
N VAL A 82 -3.41 -4.85 1.90
CA VAL A 82 -4.06 -5.51 0.76
C VAL A 82 -5.43 -4.88 0.60
N GLY A 83 -5.64 -4.17 -0.50
CA GLY A 83 -6.79 -3.29 -0.61
C GLY A 83 -6.82 -2.30 0.56
N GLU A 84 -7.94 -2.27 1.33
CA GLU A 84 -8.07 -1.43 2.54
C GLU A 84 -7.68 -2.17 3.85
N LEU A 85 -7.35 -3.46 3.80
CA LEU A 85 -6.94 -4.22 4.97
C LEU A 85 -5.48 -3.93 5.32
N ALA A 86 -5.27 -3.20 6.41
CA ALA A 86 -3.93 -2.88 6.90
C ALA A 86 -3.18 -4.15 7.35
N LEU A 87 -1.94 -4.32 6.88
CA LEU A 87 -1.01 -5.37 7.33
C LEU A 87 -0.13 -4.88 8.49
N GLY A 88 0.21 -3.59 8.50
CA GLY A 88 1.08 -2.96 9.47
C GLY A 88 1.99 -1.91 8.82
N SER A 89 2.97 -1.43 9.60
CA SER A 89 3.92 -0.44 9.12
C SER A 89 5.32 -0.70 9.68
N ALA A 90 6.34 -0.29 8.92
CA ALA A 90 7.74 -0.43 9.30
C ALA A 90 8.55 0.80 8.88
N ALA A 91 9.73 0.99 9.46
CA ALA A 91 10.69 1.97 8.94
C ALA A 91 11.07 1.65 7.49
N GLY A 92 11.11 2.67 6.64
CA GLY A 92 11.57 2.53 5.26
C GLY A 92 13.04 2.10 5.22
N LYS A 93 13.32 0.96 4.59
CA LYS A 93 14.65 0.35 4.46
C LYS A 93 14.72 -0.52 3.19
N PRO A 94 15.93 -0.91 2.73
CA PRO A 94 16.08 -1.68 1.49
C PRO A 94 15.31 -3.00 1.46
N VAL A 95 15.14 -3.66 2.59
CA VAL A 95 14.34 -4.88 2.70
C VAL A 95 13.41 -4.75 3.92
N VAL A 96 12.12 -4.82 3.70
CA VAL A 96 11.08 -4.88 4.74
C VAL A 96 10.41 -6.26 4.66
N THR A 97 10.33 -6.96 5.78
CA THR A 97 9.70 -8.28 5.88
C THR A 97 8.38 -8.20 6.63
N VAL A 98 7.56 -9.25 6.56
CA VAL A 98 6.34 -9.34 7.39
C VAL A 98 6.65 -9.21 8.88
N LEU A 99 7.81 -9.72 9.33
CA LEU A 99 8.24 -9.60 10.72
C LEU A 99 8.39 -8.13 11.15
N ASP A 100 8.84 -7.26 10.28
CA ASP A 100 9.02 -5.82 10.56
C ASP A 100 7.69 -5.08 10.76
N LEU A 101 6.58 -5.61 10.25
CA LEU A 101 5.24 -5.02 10.42
C LEU A 101 4.67 -5.23 11.82
N VAL A 102 5.28 -6.08 12.62
CA VAL A 102 4.86 -6.43 13.98
C VAL A 102 6.00 -6.11 14.95
N PRO A 103 6.14 -4.84 15.43
CA PRO A 103 7.35 -4.35 16.09
C PRO A 103 7.77 -5.09 17.36
N ASP A 104 6.83 -5.72 18.06
CA ASP A 104 7.05 -6.50 19.28
C ASP A 104 7.19 -8.02 19.02
N ALA A 105 7.07 -8.47 17.78
CA ALA A 105 7.34 -9.85 17.40
C ALA A 105 8.85 -10.15 17.49
N LYS A 106 9.19 -11.28 18.08
CA LYS A 106 10.59 -11.70 18.27
C LYS A 106 11.12 -12.51 17.08
N ASP A 107 10.23 -13.25 16.43
CA ASP A 107 10.55 -14.15 15.33
C ASP A 107 9.30 -14.48 14.48
N ALA A 108 9.48 -15.31 13.48
CA ALA A 108 8.43 -15.73 12.55
C ALA A 108 7.32 -16.59 13.20
N SER A 109 7.44 -16.99 14.48
CA SER A 109 6.42 -17.76 15.17
C SER A 109 5.34 -16.92 15.85
N ASP A 110 5.51 -15.57 15.90
CA ASP A 110 4.46 -14.68 16.39
C ASP A 110 3.17 -14.89 15.58
N GLN A 111 2.06 -15.12 16.28
CA GLN A 111 0.80 -15.46 15.62
C GLN A 111 0.31 -14.41 14.64
N ARG A 112 0.59 -13.12 14.88
CA ARG A 112 0.20 -12.01 13.96
C ARG A 112 1.02 -12.05 12.69
N VAL A 113 2.33 -12.32 12.83
CA VAL A 113 3.25 -12.51 11.70
C VAL A 113 2.79 -13.68 10.85
N VAL A 114 2.54 -14.84 11.48
CA VAL A 114 2.06 -16.04 10.76
C VAL A 114 0.72 -15.77 10.07
N ASN A 115 -0.22 -15.09 10.72
CA ASN A 115 -1.54 -14.81 10.16
C ASN A 115 -1.47 -13.85 8.95
N ILE A 116 -0.55 -12.87 8.97
CA ILE A 116 -0.28 -12.02 7.79
C ILE A 116 0.28 -12.87 6.64
N CYS A 117 1.27 -13.74 6.91
CA CYS A 117 1.81 -14.65 5.89
C CYS A 117 0.74 -15.61 5.34
N VAL A 118 -0.15 -16.14 6.20
CA VAL A 118 -1.29 -16.96 5.76
C VAL A 118 -2.16 -16.19 4.78
N LEU A 119 -2.50 -14.94 5.07
CA LEU A 119 -3.29 -14.10 4.15
C LEU A 119 -2.56 -13.94 2.82
N LEU A 120 -1.30 -13.47 2.83
CA LEU A 120 -0.53 -13.17 1.63
C LEU A 120 -0.38 -14.41 0.74
N GLN A 121 0.06 -15.54 1.30
CA GLN A 121 0.26 -16.79 0.56
C GLN A 121 -1.07 -17.43 0.10
N THR A 122 -2.17 -17.21 0.82
CA THR A 122 -3.50 -17.66 0.40
C THR A 122 -4.00 -16.89 -0.83
N LEU A 123 -3.70 -15.58 -0.89
CA LEU A 123 -4.10 -14.69 -1.98
C LEU A 123 -3.14 -14.70 -3.17
N ASP A 124 -2.02 -15.44 -3.07
CA ASP A 124 -1.06 -15.56 -4.16
C ASP A 124 -1.70 -16.11 -5.41
N GLN A 125 -1.50 -15.46 -6.56
CA GLN A 125 -2.25 -15.74 -7.78
C GLN A 125 -2.07 -17.17 -8.28
N ASP A 126 -0.84 -17.70 -8.27
CA ASP A 126 -0.56 -19.07 -8.72
C ASP A 126 -0.48 -20.09 -7.57
N GLY A 127 -0.47 -19.61 -6.31
CA GLY A 127 -0.39 -20.45 -5.11
C GLY A 127 0.97 -21.10 -4.89
N ASN A 128 2.02 -20.53 -5.46
CA ASN A 128 3.39 -20.99 -5.30
C ASN A 128 4.30 -19.88 -4.74
N PRO A 129 4.29 -19.61 -3.43
CA PRO A 129 5.07 -18.53 -2.83
C PRO A 129 6.59 -18.67 -3.03
N ALA A 130 7.09 -19.85 -3.45
CA ALA A 130 8.51 -20.06 -3.70
C ALA A 130 9.05 -19.27 -4.91
N ASN A 131 8.20 -18.85 -5.85
CA ASN A 131 8.58 -17.98 -6.97
C ASN A 131 8.25 -16.50 -6.73
N GLY A 132 7.81 -16.15 -5.53
CA GLY A 132 7.26 -14.86 -5.11
C GLY A 132 5.76 -14.92 -4.96
N ILE A 133 5.20 -13.93 -4.25
CA ILE A 133 3.76 -13.79 -4.02
C ILE A 133 3.24 -12.65 -4.89
N LEU A 134 2.24 -12.91 -5.72
CA LEU A 134 1.59 -11.88 -6.53
C LEU A 134 0.09 -11.82 -6.21
N ILE A 135 -0.34 -10.73 -5.61
CA ILE A 135 -1.75 -10.49 -5.31
C ILE A 135 -2.37 -9.70 -6.46
N SER A 136 -3.38 -10.29 -7.11
CA SER A 136 -4.08 -9.62 -8.21
C SER A 136 -4.92 -8.43 -7.71
N GLU A 137 -5.15 -7.45 -8.58
CA GLU A 137 -6.04 -6.31 -8.29
C GLU A 137 -7.45 -6.80 -7.91
N GLN A 138 -7.94 -7.86 -8.56
CA GLN A 138 -9.20 -8.49 -8.22
C GLN A 138 -9.20 -9.00 -6.78
N ALA A 139 -8.17 -9.75 -6.35
CA ALA A 139 -8.05 -10.25 -4.98
C ALA A 139 -8.00 -9.09 -3.97
N ALA A 140 -7.23 -8.03 -4.25
CA ALA A 140 -7.17 -6.84 -3.40
C ALA A 140 -8.52 -6.12 -3.29
N SER A 141 -9.30 -6.06 -4.37
CA SER A 141 -10.65 -5.47 -4.35
C SER A 141 -11.63 -6.29 -3.52
N PHE A 142 -11.55 -7.61 -3.57
CA PHE A 142 -12.37 -8.50 -2.73
C PHE A 142 -11.98 -8.41 -1.26
N VAL A 143 -10.69 -8.26 -0.94
CA VAL A 143 -10.24 -7.98 0.44
C VAL A 143 -10.83 -6.66 0.95
N THR A 144 -10.84 -5.60 0.14
CA THR A 144 -11.48 -4.33 0.48
C THR A 144 -12.96 -4.50 0.80
N LYS A 145 -13.67 -5.30 0.00
CA LYS A 145 -15.11 -5.47 0.12
C LYS A 145 -15.53 -6.41 1.25
N TYR A 146 -14.83 -7.51 1.42
CA TYR A 146 -15.23 -8.62 2.28
C TYR A 146 -14.27 -8.90 3.46
N GLY A 147 -13.05 -8.36 3.41
CA GLY A 147 -12.00 -8.62 4.39
C GLY A 147 -11.99 -7.74 5.65
N LYS A 148 -12.97 -6.84 5.82
CA LYS A 148 -12.97 -5.84 6.92
C LYS A 148 -12.94 -6.44 8.33
N GLU A 149 -13.45 -7.66 8.51
CA GLU A 149 -13.48 -8.35 9.80
C GLU A 149 -12.24 -9.22 10.04
N THR A 150 -11.27 -9.22 9.13
CA THR A 150 -10.04 -9.99 9.28
C THR A 150 -9.25 -9.51 10.48
N ASN A 151 -8.94 -10.46 11.41
CA ASN A 151 -8.27 -10.14 12.66
C ASN A 151 -7.01 -10.98 12.84
N PHE A 152 -5.85 -10.38 12.62
CA PHE A 152 -4.55 -11.02 12.75
C PHE A 152 -4.17 -11.39 14.19
N ASN A 153 -4.86 -10.87 15.23
CA ASN A 153 -4.58 -11.20 16.63
C ASN A 153 -5.15 -12.57 17.08
N LYS A 154 -5.88 -13.27 16.21
CA LYS A 154 -6.35 -14.63 16.51
C LYS A 154 -5.18 -15.61 16.57
N ASN A 155 -5.34 -16.69 17.39
CA ASN A 155 -4.37 -17.77 17.28
C ASN A 155 -4.39 -18.38 15.87
N VAL A 156 -3.24 -18.89 15.42
CA VAL A 156 -3.02 -19.33 14.04
C VAL A 156 -4.07 -20.35 13.55
N ARG A 157 -4.48 -21.28 14.42
CA ARG A 157 -5.50 -22.27 14.06
C ARG A 157 -6.87 -21.61 13.86
N ALA A 158 -7.25 -20.67 14.74
CA ALA A 158 -8.53 -19.96 14.62
C ALA A 158 -8.55 -18.99 13.44
N PHE A 159 -7.38 -18.49 13.01
CA PHE A 159 -7.28 -17.58 11.87
C PHE A 159 -7.71 -18.24 10.54
N SER A 160 -7.48 -19.54 10.35
CA SER A 160 -7.99 -20.27 9.18
C SER A 160 -9.52 -20.26 9.06
N PHE A 161 -10.22 -19.92 10.15
CA PHE A 161 -11.67 -19.78 10.21
C PHE A 161 -12.10 -18.31 10.46
N ASP A 162 -11.19 -17.38 10.25
CA ASP A 162 -11.50 -15.96 10.37
C ASP A 162 -12.63 -15.55 9.42
N ALA A 163 -13.61 -14.78 9.91
CA ALA A 163 -14.80 -14.46 9.15
C ALA A 163 -14.48 -13.62 7.91
N GLY A 164 -13.60 -12.63 8.04
CA GLY A 164 -13.19 -11.79 6.92
C GLY A 164 -12.43 -12.60 5.87
N LEU A 165 -11.41 -13.37 6.27
CA LEU A 165 -10.64 -14.22 5.37
C LEU A 165 -11.53 -15.23 4.63
N ARG A 166 -12.46 -15.88 5.34
CA ARG A 166 -13.39 -16.84 4.73
C ARG A 166 -14.34 -16.19 3.75
N SER A 167 -14.85 -15.01 4.05
CA SER A 167 -15.71 -14.24 3.14
C SER A 167 -14.97 -13.88 1.85
N VAL A 168 -13.73 -13.40 1.97
CA VAL A 168 -12.87 -13.11 0.82
C VAL A 168 -12.66 -14.38 -0.03
N MET A 169 -12.29 -15.49 0.59
CA MET A 169 -12.00 -16.73 -0.12
C MET A 169 -13.25 -17.34 -0.76
N ALA A 170 -14.41 -17.28 -0.11
CA ALA A 170 -15.66 -17.74 -0.71
C ALA A 170 -15.98 -16.98 -2.00
N GLU A 171 -15.85 -15.65 -1.98
CA GLU A 171 -16.14 -14.83 -3.15
C GLU A 171 -15.10 -14.99 -4.27
N LEU A 172 -13.81 -15.09 -3.93
CA LEU A 172 -12.76 -15.34 -4.92
C LEU A 172 -12.92 -16.71 -5.60
N ASN A 173 -13.29 -17.74 -4.84
CA ASN A 173 -13.60 -19.06 -5.38
C ASN A 173 -14.88 -19.07 -6.23
N ASN A 174 -15.89 -18.30 -5.86
CA ASN A 174 -17.13 -18.18 -6.64
C ASN A 174 -16.93 -17.57 -8.05
N VAL A 175 -15.87 -16.79 -8.24
CA VAL A 175 -15.52 -16.17 -9.53
C VAL A 175 -14.31 -16.82 -10.20
N ASP A 176 -13.92 -18.02 -9.76
CA ASP A 176 -12.78 -18.78 -10.27
C ASP A 176 -11.48 -17.97 -10.36
N ALA A 177 -11.25 -17.07 -9.38
CA ALA A 177 -10.10 -16.14 -9.38
C ALA A 177 -8.75 -16.86 -9.39
N PHE A 178 -8.70 -18.11 -8.98
CA PHE A 178 -7.51 -18.97 -8.91
C PHE A 178 -7.61 -20.19 -9.87
N GLY A 179 -8.55 -20.17 -10.82
CA GLY A 179 -8.89 -21.29 -11.70
C GLY A 179 -10.05 -22.13 -11.17
N GLU A 180 -10.41 -23.20 -11.92
CA GLU A 180 -11.60 -24.00 -11.66
C GLU A 180 -11.59 -24.78 -10.32
N THR A 181 -10.42 -24.99 -9.73
CA THR A 181 -10.31 -25.66 -8.43
C THR A 181 -10.34 -24.65 -7.29
N PRO A 182 -11.33 -24.72 -6.39
CA PRO A 182 -11.41 -23.83 -5.24
C PRO A 182 -10.13 -23.90 -4.39
N ARG A 183 -9.59 -22.74 -4.06
CA ARG A 183 -8.39 -22.61 -3.22
C ARG A 183 -8.76 -22.64 -1.74
N ALA A 184 -8.03 -23.45 -0.98
CA ALA A 184 -8.12 -23.46 0.48
C ALA A 184 -7.17 -22.41 1.10
N VAL A 185 -7.48 -22.01 2.34
CA VAL A 185 -6.58 -21.17 3.14
C VAL A 185 -5.29 -21.94 3.43
N VAL A 186 -4.14 -21.30 3.22
CA VAL A 186 -2.82 -21.89 3.49
C VAL A 186 -2.67 -22.19 4.99
N ALA A 187 -2.15 -23.38 5.32
CA ALA A 187 -1.95 -23.76 6.71
C ALA A 187 -0.85 -22.88 7.37
N GLY A 188 -1.07 -22.42 8.59
CA GLY A 188 -0.14 -21.53 9.30
C GLY A 188 1.28 -22.07 9.40
N LYS A 189 1.48 -23.40 9.59
CA LYS A 189 2.82 -24.01 9.59
C LYS A 189 3.53 -23.91 8.25
N ILE A 190 2.80 -23.97 7.14
CA ILE A 190 3.37 -23.79 5.79
C ILE A 190 3.78 -22.34 5.62
N ALA A 191 2.91 -21.40 5.97
CA ALA A 191 3.17 -19.97 5.86
C ALA A 191 4.37 -19.55 6.74
N GLN A 192 4.43 -20.01 7.99
CA GLN A 192 5.55 -19.75 8.88
C GLN A 192 6.88 -20.27 8.31
N LYS A 193 6.90 -21.51 7.84
CA LYS A 193 8.10 -22.14 7.26
C LYS A 193 8.63 -21.35 6.07
N HIS A 194 7.76 -20.91 5.18
CA HIS A 194 8.15 -20.09 4.03
C HIS A 194 8.81 -18.77 4.45
N LEU A 195 8.23 -18.06 5.43
CA LEU A 195 8.85 -16.85 5.98
C LEU A 195 10.21 -17.15 6.63
N GLU A 196 10.33 -18.24 7.39
CA GLU A 196 11.60 -18.65 8.00
C GLU A 196 12.68 -18.90 6.94
N GLU A 197 12.34 -19.55 5.83
CA GLU A 197 13.23 -19.78 4.69
C GLU A 197 13.61 -18.45 4.01
N THR A 198 12.67 -17.53 3.83
CA THR A 198 12.92 -16.18 3.33
C THR A 198 13.89 -15.42 4.24
N LEU A 199 13.64 -15.39 5.55
CA LEU A 199 14.51 -14.72 6.53
C LEU A 199 15.91 -15.34 6.59
N ALA A 200 16.03 -16.66 6.42
CA ALA A 200 17.32 -17.34 6.35
C ALA A 200 18.11 -16.99 5.08
N ALA A 201 17.42 -16.83 3.95
CA ALA A 201 18.05 -16.41 2.69
C ALA A 201 18.59 -14.97 2.75
N LEU A 202 17.91 -14.07 3.48
CA LEU A 202 18.34 -12.67 3.66
C LEU A 202 19.57 -12.49 4.57
N LYS A 203 19.98 -13.52 5.31
CA LYS A 203 21.16 -13.48 6.20
C LYS A 203 22.45 -13.94 5.53
N LYS A 204 22.39 -14.44 4.29
CA LYS A 204 23.53 -14.92 3.50
C LYS A 204 24.15 -13.79 2.69
#